data_0ed04e25d15b743fd844fc7bfc7adcc6
#
_entry.id   0ed04e25d15b743fd844fc7bfc7adcc6
#
_cell.length_a   1.000
_cell.length_b   1.000
_cell.length_c   1.000
_cell.angle_alpha   90.00
_cell.angle_beta   90.00
_cell.angle_gamma   90.00
#
_symmetry.space_group_name_H-M   'P 1'
#
loop_
_entity.id
_entity.type
_entity.pdbx_description
1 polymer ?
#
loop_
_entity_poly.entity_id
_entity_poly.type
_entity_poly.pdbx_seq_one_letter_code
_entity_poly.pdbx_strand_id
1 'polypeptide(L)'
;DNGKEFYYDTTNGEIKLGLANIDNNCYFIDINNGKTKGVVDIDGVDYYFSEDNGVLQTGLLEINEKIKYFYPDGTYAVGVTEINGKKYLFDEYGTRISGLNNIDGKLYYANEEGLLLNGRLKIGEDKYYFGDDYSAQSGLLEIDGEKYLFGSDFKMLTGKQDYNGDTYCFDTESGKMRTGRLKIDDKKYYFDAETGKMYRGSLTTDDGTYYFTEDGSAAAGIIEIDGKKYYFHQDTNVLTTGRRIVDGKKYYFDPENGGAMATGWVTLTDGRYYFTDNGEM
;
A
#
# COMPACT_ATOMS: atom_id res chain seq x y z
N ASP A 1 8.97 -53.93 -31.99
CA ASP A 1 9.71 -53.52 -33.12
C ASP A 1 10.32 -52.14 -32.87
N ASN A 2 11.61 -52.01 -32.86
CA ASN A 2 12.41 -50.82 -32.58
C ASN A 2 12.25 -50.22 -31.14
N GLY A 3 11.87 -51.00 -30.12
CA GLY A 3 11.76 -50.53 -28.74
C GLY A 3 10.55 -49.65 -28.42
N LYS A 4 9.60 -49.50 -29.35
CA LYS A 4 8.36 -48.78 -29.15
C LYS A 4 7.30 -49.69 -28.60
N GLU A 5 6.55 -49.22 -27.55
CA GLU A 5 5.47 -49.94 -26.91
C GLU A 5 4.11 -49.45 -27.45
N PHE A 6 3.29 -50.36 -27.96
CA PHE A 6 1.91 -50.08 -28.38
C PHE A 6 0.93 -50.95 -27.63
N TYR A 7 -0.23 -50.40 -27.38
CA TYR A 7 -1.35 -51.12 -26.76
C TYR A 7 -2.44 -51.39 -27.79
N TYR A 8 -2.95 -52.61 -27.82
CA TYR A 8 -3.98 -53.06 -28.74
C TYR A 8 -5.28 -53.35 -27.99
N ASP A 9 -6.40 -52.97 -28.58
CA ASP A 9 -7.69 -53.40 -28.11
C ASP A 9 -7.83 -54.91 -28.29
N THR A 10 -8.09 -55.60 -27.18
CA THR A 10 -8.14 -57.09 -27.17
C THR A 10 -9.37 -57.66 -27.89
N THR A 11 -10.36 -56.79 -28.22
CA THR A 11 -11.62 -57.22 -28.88
C THR A 11 -11.55 -57.11 -30.39
N ASN A 12 -10.84 -56.10 -30.92
CA ASN A 12 -10.78 -55.83 -32.36
C ASN A 12 -9.35 -55.78 -32.94
N GLY A 13 -8.32 -55.81 -32.06
CA GLY A 13 -6.92 -55.80 -32.47
C GLY A 13 -6.39 -54.44 -32.95
N GLU A 14 -7.15 -53.36 -32.79
CA GLU A 14 -6.75 -51.99 -33.14
C GLU A 14 -5.80 -51.39 -32.12
N ILE A 15 -4.87 -50.51 -32.57
CA ILE A 15 -3.99 -49.76 -31.70
C ILE A 15 -4.84 -48.71 -30.94
N LYS A 16 -4.71 -48.65 -29.63
CA LYS A 16 -5.28 -47.57 -28.81
C LYS A 16 -4.41 -46.33 -28.96
N LEU A 17 -4.85 -45.34 -29.74
CA LEU A 17 -4.14 -44.09 -29.97
C LEU A 17 -4.69 -42.98 -29.04
N GLY A 18 -3.83 -41.96 -28.78
CA GLY A 18 -4.17 -40.84 -27.91
C GLY A 18 -4.11 -41.20 -26.42
N LEU A 19 -4.91 -40.49 -25.60
CA LEU A 19 -5.04 -40.79 -24.16
C LEU A 19 -5.79 -42.11 -23.99
N ALA A 20 -5.10 -43.11 -23.42
CA ALA A 20 -5.63 -44.46 -23.23
C ALA A 20 -5.53 -44.90 -21.76
N ASN A 21 -6.66 -45.28 -21.15
CA ASN A 21 -6.69 -45.89 -19.85
C ASN A 21 -6.49 -47.40 -19.96
N ILE A 22 -5.42 -47.89 -19.34
CA ILE A 22 -5.01 -49.29 -19.37
C ILE A 22 -4.61 -49.67 -17.93
N ASP A 23 -5.25 -50.70 -17.39
CA ASP A 23 -5.00 -51.20 -16.04
C ASP A 23 -5.01 -50.07 -14.95
N ASN A 24 -6.00 -49.21 -15.01
CA ASN A 24 -6.16 -48.04 -14.13
C ASN A 24 -5.08 -46.93 -14.26
N ASN A 25 -4.19 -47.03 -15.24
CA ASN A 25 -3.22 -46.00 -15.57
C ASN A 25 -3.58 -45.30 -16.87
N CYS A 26 -3.33 -44.00 -16.97
CA CYS A 26 -3.50 -43.23 -18.21
C CYS A 26 -2.14 -43.08 -18.93
N TYR A 27 -2.11 -43.38 -20.23
CA TYR A 27 -0.96 -43.28 -21.10
C TYR A 27 -1.33 -42.43 -22.32
N PHE A 28 -0.33 -41.86 -23.00
CA PHE A 28 -0.51 -41.31 -24.34
C PHE A 28 0.23 -42.18 -25.35
N ILE A 29 -0.51 -42.68 -26.33
CA ILE A 29 0.00 -43.54 -27.39
C ILE A 29 0.02 -42.79 -28.70
N ASP A 30 1.22 -42.42 -29.16
CA ASP A 30 1.44 -41.76 -30.43
C ASP A 30 1.59 -42.80 -31.53
N ILE A 31 1.02 -42.53 -32.72
CA ILE A 31 1.02 -43.51 -33.82
C ILE A 31 2.43 -43.82 -34.31
N ASN A 32 3.35 -42.88 -34.22
CA ASN A 32 4.72 -43.04 -34.70
C ASN A 32 5.68 -43.49 -33.60
N ASN A 33 5.44 -43.06 -32.38
CA ASN A 33 6.39 -43.23 -31.25
C ASN A 33 5.95 -44.30 -30.26
N GLY A 34 4.67 -44.73 -30.29
CA GLY A 34 4.12 -45.64 -29.29
C GLY A 34 3.84 -44.90 -27.96
N LYS A 35 3.99 -45.60 -26.82
CA LYS A 35 3.84 -45.07 -25.51
C LYS A 35 4.85 -43.94 -25.26
N THR A 36 4.38 -42.73 -24.98
CA THR A 36 5.21 -41.55 -24.77
C THR A 36 5.60 -41.37 -23.30
N LYS A 37 6.64 -40.55 -23.06
CA LYS A 37 7.20 -40.23 -21.75
C LYS A 37 7.59 -38.76 -21.72
N GLY A 38 7.73 -38.19 -20.51
CA GLY A 38 8.08 -36.80 -20.34
C GLY A 38 6.92 -35.84 -20.61
N VAL A 39 7.24 -34.60 -20.97
CA VAL A 39 6.24 -33.58 -21.35
C VAL A 39 5.76 -33.87 -22.77
N VAL A 40 4.47 -33.96 -22.96
CA VAL A 40 3.78 -34.20 -24.22
C VAL A 40 2.72 -33.15 -24.45
N ASP A 41 2.84 -32.38 -25.52
CA ASP A 41 1.79 -31.48 -25.98
C ASP A 41 0.66 -32.31 -26.62
N ILE A 42 -0.55 -32.12 -26.11
CA ILE A 42 -1.77 -32.71 -26.65
C ILE A 42 -2.77 -31.58 -26.87
N ASP A 43 -3.02 -31.24 -28.12
CA ASP A 43 -3.95 -30.17 -28.52
C ASP A 43 -3.62 -28.79 -27.88
N GLY A 44 -2.30 -28.49 -27.75
CA GLY A 44 -1.83 -27.23 -27.16
C GLY A 44 -1.78 -27.20 -25.64
N VAL A 45 -1.94 -28.35 -24.99
CA VAL A 45 -1.83 -28.50 -23.53
C VAL A 45 -0.72 -29.49 -23.21
N ASP A 46 0.20 -29.07 -22.32
CA ASP A 46 1.30 -29.91 -21.86
C ASP A 46 0.86 -30.88 -20.75
N TYR A 47 1.03 -32.16 -20.97
CA TYR A 47 0.87 -33.24 -20.01
C TYR A 47 2.21 -33.83 -19.62
N TYR A 48 2.34 -34.34 -18.40
CA TYR A 48 3.56 -35.03 -17.98
C TYR A 48 3.35 -36.51 -17.74
N PHE A 49 4.06 -37.34 -18.51
CA PHE A 49 4.08 -38.78 -18.37
C PHE A 49 5.41 -39.24 -17.78
N SER A 50 5.35 -40.12 -16.78
CA SER A 50 6.52 -40.60 -16.06
C SER A 50 7.62 -41.09 -17.02
N GLU A 51 8.87 -40.64 -16.82
CA GLU A 51 10.04 -41.07 -17.57
C GLU A 51 10.32 -42.58 -17.40
N ASP A 52 9.90 -43.16 -16.29
CA ASP A 52 10.12 -44.60 -16.01
C ASP A 52 9.15 -45.48 -16.77
N ASN A 53 7.86 -45.19 -16.67
CA ASN A 53 6.80 -46.12 -17.09
C ASN A 53 5.76 -45.52 -18.04
N GLY A 54 5.84 -44.22 -18.37
CA GLY A 54 4.91 -43.53 -19.27
C GLY A 54 3.50 -43.30 -18.69
N VAL A 55 3.29 -43.46 -17.39
CA VAL A 55 2.01 -43.21 -16.75
C VAL A 55 1.83 -41.70 -16.53
N LEU A 56 0.64 -41.16 -16.85
CA LEU A 56 0.28 -39.77 -16.56
C LEU A 56 0.50 -39.46 -15.09
N GLN A 57 1.23 -38.40 -14.82
CA GLN A 57 1.54 -37.95 -13.48
C GLN A 57 0.69 -36.73 -13.12
N THR A 58 0.21 -36.67 -11.87
CA THR A 58 -0.61 -35.57 -11.34
C THR A 58 -0.13 -35.14 -9.96
N GLY A 59 -0.58 -33.99 -9.49
CA GLY A 59 -0.14 -33.42 -8.23
C GLY A 59 1.11 -32.57 -8.35
N LEU A 60 1.83 -32.38 -7.25
CA LEU A 60 3.04 -31.56 -7.19
C LEU A 60 4.25 -32.39 -7.65
N LEU A 61 4.87 -31.97 -8.74
CA LEU A 61 5.99 -32.67 -9.37
C LEU A 61 7.19 -31.75 -9.55
N GLU A 62 8.39 -32.30 -9.38
CA GLU A 62 9.63 -31.61 -9.74
C GLU A 62 10.11 -32.16 -11.10
N ILE A 63 10.20 -31.26 -12.08
CA ILE A 63 10.59 -31.56 -13.45
C ILE A 63 11.69 -30.58 -13.86
N ASN A 64 12.90 -31.07 -14.10
CA ASN A 64 14.06 -30.24 -14.48
C ASN A 64 14.29 -29.10 -13.47
N GLU A 65 14.34 -29.42 -12.16
CA GLU A 65 14.53 -28.46 -11.06
C GLU A 65 13.39 -27.42 -10.90
N LYS A 66 12.29 -27.59 -11.62
CA LYS A 66 11.09 -26.74 -11.54
C LYS A 66 9.95 -27.50 -10.92
N ILE A 67 9.24 -26.87 -9.98
CA ILE A 67 8.09 -27.47 -9.33
C ILE A 67 6.84 -27.02 -10.07
N LYS A 68 6.04 -27.98 -10.55
CA LYS A 68 4.75 -27.79 -11.21
C LYS A 68 3.65 -28.55 -10.49
N TYR A 69 2.42 -28.13 -10.61
CA TYR A 69 1.27 -28.87 -10.13
C TYR A 69 0.37 -29.27 -11.29
N PHE A 70 0.15 -30.56 -11.48
CA PHE A 70 -0.73 -31.11 -12.50
C PHE A 70 -2.05 -31.55 -11.89
N TYR A 71 -3.14 -31.12 -12.49
CA TYR A 71 -4.48 -31.56 -12.12
C TYR A 71 -4.75 -33.02 -12.52
N PRO A 72 -5.83 -33.66 -12.00
CA PRO A 72 -6.18 -35.03 -12.38
C PRO A 72 -6.46 -35.23 -13.87
N ASP A 73 -6.85 -34.18 -14.60
CA ASP A 73 -7.03 -34.20 -16.05
C ASP A 73 -5.71 -34.05 -16.82
N GLY A 74 -4.58 -33.86 -16.13
CA GLY A 74 -3.24 -33.74 -16.68
C GLY A 74 -2.81 -32.32 -17.03
N THR A 75 -3.72 -31.34 -16.97
CA THR A 75 -3.35 -29.91 -17.15
C THR A 75 -2.55 -29.40 -15.98
N TYR A 76 -1.79 -28.31 -16.15
CA TYR A 76 -1.00 -27.76 -15.05
C TYR A 76 -1.53 -26.42 -14.53
N ALA A 77 -1.20 -26.12 -13.26
CA ALA A 77 -1.58 -24.88 -12.59
C ALA A 77 -0.80 -23.68 -13.11
N VAL A 78 -1.47 -22.53 -13.27
CA VAL A 78 -0.90 -21.22 -13.57
C VAL A 78 -1.50 -20.14 -12.68
N GLY A 79 -0.78 -19.03 -12.46
CA GLY A 79 -1.25 -17.92 -11.65
C GLY A 79 -1.46 -18.31 -10.18
N VAL A 80 -2.50 -17.74 -9.56
CA VAL A 80 -2.88 -18.05 -8.18
C VAL A 80 -3.73 -19.31 -8.17
N THR A 81 -3.21 -20.37 -7.59
CA THR A 81 -3.86 -21.68 -7.57
C THR A 81 -4.02 -22.21 -6.14
N GLU A 82 -5.22 -22.66 -5.80
CA GLU A 82 -5.50 -23.30 -4.52
C GLU A 82 -5.26 -24.81 -4.58
N ILE A 83 -4.41 -25.32 -3.68
CA ILE A 83 -4.07 -26.73 -3.55
C ILE A 83 -4.21 -27.12 -2.08
N ASN A 84 -5.13 -28.02 -1.77
CA ASN A 84 -5.39 -28.48 -0.41
C ASN A 84 -5.65 -27.34 0.62
N GLY A 85 -6.44 -26.33 0.22
CA GLY A 85 -6.81 -25.17 1.04
C GLY A 85 -5.70 -24.14 1.23
N LYS A 86 -4.59 -24.25 0.53
CA LYS A 86 -3.49 -23.29 0.50
C LYS A 86 -3.34 -22.68 -0.89
N LYS A 87 -3.03 -21.38 -0.99
CA LYS A 87 -2.83 -20.70 -2.27
C LYS A 87 -1.35 -20.60 -2.61
N TYR A 88 -1.02 -21.03 -3.82
CA TYR A 88 0.33 -21.02 -4.38
C TYR A 88 0.38 -20.15 -5.62
N LEU A 89 1.59 -19.68 -5.95
CA LEU A 89 1.84 -18.87 -7.13
C LEU A 89 2.63 -19.65 -8.16
N PHE A 90 2.09 -19.66 -9.39
CA PHE A 90 2.73 -20.27 -10.57
C PHE A 90 2.88 -19.23 -11.68
N ASP A 91 3.95 -19.31 -12.45
CA ASP A 91 4.12 -18.50 -13.65
C ASP A 91 3.25 -19.00 -14.84
N GLU A 92 3.30 -18.31 -15.97
CA GLU A 92 2.57 -18.68 -17.18
C GLU A 92 2.98 -20.04 -17.76
N TYR A 93 4.15 -20.55 -17.39
CA TYR A 93 4.66 -21.85 -17.78
C TYR A 93 4.36 -22.96 -16.75
N GLY A 94 3.58 -22.64 -15.73
CA GLY A 94 3.21 -23.57 -14.66
C GLY A 94 4.33 -23.84 -13.65
N THR A 95 5.40 -23.05 -13.62
CA THR A 95 6.45 -23.17 -12.61
C THR A 95 6.03 -22.47 -11.33
N ARG A 96 6.13 -23.14 -10.21
CA ARG A 96 5.91 -22.51 -8.89
C ARG A 96 6.98 -21.46 -8.62
N ILE A 97 6.57 -20.24 -8.29
CA ILE A 97 7.44 -19.08 -8.11
C ILE A 97 7.31 -18.51 -6.70
N SER A 98 8.35 -17.79 -6.25
CA SER A 98 8.41 -17.11 -4.95
C SER A 98 8.79 -15.64 -5.09
N GLY A 99 8.73 -14.88 -4.00
CA GLY A 99 9.00 -13.45 -3.98
C GLY A 99 7.82 -12.59 -4.42
N LEU A 100 8.12 -11.33 -4.80
CA LEU A 100 7.15 -10.38 -5.34
C LEU A 100 6.95 -10.62 -6.83
N ASN A 101 5.72 -10.87 -7.24
CA ASN A 101 5.37 -11.16 -8.63
C ASN A 101 4.07 -10.43 -9.02
N ASN A 102 4.06 -9.88 -10.25
CA ASN A 102 2.86 -9.31 -10.85
C ASN A 102 2.21 -10.36 -11.77
N ILE A 103 0.98 -10.75 -11.45
CA ILE A 103 0.17 -11.66 -12.23
C ILE A 103 -1.14 -10.95 -12.56
N ASP A 104 -1.46 -10.81 -13.83
CA ASP A 104 -2.68 -10.15 -14.33
C ASP A 104 -2.91 -8.76 -13.73
N GLY A 105 -1.84 -7.97 -13.57
CA GLY A 105 -1.90 -6.61 -13.03
C GLY A 105 -2.03 -6.52 -11.52
N LYS A 106 -2.01 -7.63 -10.79
CA LYS A 106 -2.01 -7.68 -9.32
C LYS A 106 -0.65 -8.11 -8.80
N LEU A 107 -0.16 -7.43 -7.77
CA LEU A 107 1.09 -7.77 -7.10
C LEU A 107 0.81 -8.76 -5.97
N TYR A 108 1.53 -9.88 -5.97
CA TYR A 108 1.48 -10.94 -4.95
C TYR A 108 2.85 -11.17 -4.32
N TYR A 109 2.86 -11.69 -3.12
CA TYR A 109 4.08 -12.19 -2.48
C TYR A 109 3.91 -13.63 -2.07
N ALA A 110 4.80 -14.48 -2.57
CA ALA A 110 4.89 -15.88 -2.18
C ALA A 110 6.21 -16.14 -1.42
N ASN A 111 6.17 -16.95 -0.39
CA ASN A 111 7.37 -17.38 0.32
C ASN A 111 8.23 -18.34 -0.54
N GLU A 112 9.35 -18.81 -0.01
CA GLU A 112 10.28 -19.71 -0.72
C GLU A 112 9.62 -21.02 -1.17
N GLU A 113 8.55 -21.44 -0.48
CA GLU A 113 7.75 -22.61 -0.85
C GLU A 113 6.67 -22.27 -1.91
N GLY A 114 6.63 -21.04 -2.43
CA GLY A 114 5.62 -20.56 -3.37
C GLY A 114 4.24 -20.33 -2.76
N LEU A 115 4.11 -20.38 -1.43
CA LEU A 115 2.86 -20.14 -0.71
C LEU A 115 2.59 -18.65 -0.62
N LEU A 116 1.41 -18.21 -1.05
CA LEU A 116 0.97 -16.82 -0.93
C LEU A 116 0.77 -16.41 0.52
N LEU A 117 1.24 -15.23 0.86
CA LEU A 117 1.07 -14.62 2.17
C LEU A 117 0.19 -13.37 2.06
N ASN A 118 -0.64 -13.13 3.09
CA ASN A 118 -1.45 -11.93 3.25
C ASN A 118 -1.10 -11.19 4.55
N GLY A 119 -1.76 -10.03 4.78
CA GLY A 119 -1.48 -9.17 5.92
C GLY A 119 -0.33 -8.20 5.68
N ARG A 120 0.21 -7.64 6.77
CA ARG A 120 1.34 -6.69 6.71
C ARG A 120 2.66 -7.45 6.65
N LEU A 121 3.42 -7.23 5.60
CA LEU A 121 4.70 -7.89 5.38
C LEU A 121 5.82 -6.85 5.19
N LYS A 122 7.00 -7.12 5.77
CA LYS A 122 8.24 -6.42 5.43
C LYS A 122 9.03 -7.28 4.45
N ILE A 123 9.31 -6.73 3.26
CA ILE A 123 10.02 -7.39 2.18
C ILE A 123 11.20 -6.51 1.80
N GLY A 124 12.41 -6.93 2.12
CA GLY A 124 13.57 -6.05 2.07
C GLY A 124 13.43 -4.91 3.08
N GLU A 125 13.56 -3.67 2.62
CA GLU A 125 13.35 -2.48 3.46
C GLU A 125 11.91 -1.95 3.40
N ASP A 126 11.11 -2.39 2.43
CA ASP A 126 9.77 -1.90 2.17
C ASP A 126 8.71 -2.69 2.96
N LYS A 127 7.63 -2.02 3.31
CA LYS A 127 6.47 -2.61 3.98
C LYS A 127 5.27 -2.58 3.04
N TYR A 128 4.54 -3.68 2.98
CA TYR A 128 3.36 -3.89 2.14
C TYR A 128 2.18 -4.38 2.96
N TYR A 129 0.99 -4.24 2.41
CA TYR A 129 -0.20 -4.91 2.92
C TYR A 129 -0.86 -5.71 1.80
N PHE A 130 -1.00 -7.00 2.00
CA PHE A 130 -1.70 -7.92 1.12
C PHE A 130 -3.06 -8.24 1.73
N GLY A 131 -4.11 -8.00 0.97
CA GLY A 131 -5.49 -8.21 1.41
C GLY A 131 -5.88 -9.68 1.50
N ASP A 132 -7.17 -9.95 1.77
CA ASP A 132 -7.70 -11.30 1.87
C ASP A 132 -7.68 -12.06 0.54
N ASP A 133 -7.62 -11.33 -0.58
CA ASP A 133 -7.40 -11.89 -1.92
C ASP A 133 -5.93 -12.17 -2.23
N TYR A 134 -5.03 -11.93 -1.25
CA TYR A 134 -3.58 -12.05 -1.33
C TYR A 134 -2.89 -11.04 -2.27
N SER A 135 -3.62 -10.10 -2.87
CA SER A 135 -3.03 -9.03 -3.66
C SER A 135 -2.58 -7.84 -2.79
N ALA A 136 -1.49 -7.18 -3.20
CA ALA A 136 -1.03 -5.95 -2.55
C ALA A 136 -2.07 -4.83 -2.71
N GLN A 137 -2.28 -4.09 -1.63
CA GLN A 137 -3.26 -3.01 -1.55
C GLN A 137 -2.56 -1.64 -1.56
N SER A 138 -3.22 -0.62 -2.13
CA SER A 138 -2.74 0.76 -2.18
C SER A 138 -3.82 1.73 -1.66
N GLY A 139 -3.42 2.98 -1.38
CA GLY A 139 -4.30 4.02 -0.86
C GLY A 139 -4.33 4.09 0.67
N LEU A 140 -5.29 4.85 1.18
CA LEU A 140 -5.50 5.00 2.62
C LEU A 140 -6.34 3.84 3.13
N LEU A 141 -5.75 3.01 3.98
CA LEU A 141 -6.36 1.77 4.49
C LEU A 141 -6.48 1.82 6.00
N GLU A 142 -7.55 1.23 6.53
CA GLU A 142 -7.72 0.95 7.94
C GLU A 142 -7.41 -0.53 8.20
N ILE A 143 -6.42 -0.80 9.04
CA ILE A 143 -5.93 -2.15 9.36
C ILE A 143 -5.84 -2.25 10.89
N ASP A 144 -6.58 -3.16 11.47
CA ASP A 144 -6.63 -3.36 12.93
C ASP A 144 -7.02 -2.07 13.71
N GLY A 145 -7.93 -1.24 13.15
CA GLY A 145 -8.39 0.02 13.74
C GLY A 145 -7.41 1.20 13.61
N GLU A 146 -6.30 1.04 12.90
CA GLU A 146 -5.29 2.07 12.63
C GLU A 146 -5.23 2.38 11.13
N LYS A 147 -4.99 3.65 10.78
CA LYS A 147 -4.92 4.07 9.38
C LYS A 147 -3.47 4.11 8.88
N TYR A 148 -3.27 3.62 7.67
CA TYR A 148 -1.99 3.57 6.95
C TYR A 148 -2.18 4.04 5.52
N LEU A 149 -1.12 4.57 4.91
CA LEU A 149 -1.14 4.94 3.50
C LEU A 149 -0.13 4.10 2.71
N PHE A 150 -0.60 3.51 1.62
CA PHE A 150 0.24 2.78 0.67
C PHE A 150 0.23 3.49 -0.69
N GLY A 151 1.41 3.68 -1.28
CA GLY A 151 1.57 4.32 -2.58
C GLY A 151 1.01 3.51 -3.75
N SER A 152 1.08 4.07 -4.94
CA SER A 152 0.73 3.37 -6.19
C SER A 152 1.66 2.20 -6.52
N ASP A 153 2.83 2.17 -5.89
CA ASP A 153 3.80 1.07 -5.91
C ASP A 153 3.56 0.05 -4.79
N PHE A 154 2.44 0.16 -4.06
CA PHE A 154 2.00 -0.66 -2.93
C PHE A 154 2.89 -0.58 -1.68
N LYS A 155 3.89 0.30 -1.66
CA LYS A 155 4.76 0.48 -0.50
C LYS A 155 4.11 1.39 0.53
N MET A 156 4.31 1.07 1.82
CA MET A 156 3.83 1.90 2.91
C MET A 156 4.54 3.25 2.94
N LEU A 157 3.77 4.32 2.96
CA LEU A 157 4.25 5.69 3.04
C LEU A 157 4.30 6.16 4.49
N THR A 158 5.32 6.98 4.82
CA THR A 158 5.54 7.53 6.15
C THR A 158 5.82 9.04 6.10
N GLY A 159 5.82 9.72 7.25
CA GLY A 159 6.00 11.16 7.30
C GLY A 159 4.77 11.93 6.82
N LYS A 160 5.00 13.16 6.33
CA LYS A 160 3.94 14.00 5.77
C LYS A 160 3.69 13.61 4.31
N GLN A 161 2.45 13.27 3.98
CA GLN A 161 2.03 12.77 2.68
C GLN A 161 0.78 13.49 2.17
N ASP A 162 0.78 13.82 0.90
CA ASP A 162 -0.39 14.34 0.20
C ASP A 162 -1.15 13.18 -0.46
N TYR A 163 -2.45 13.10 -0.19
CA TYR A 163 -3.32 12.08 -0.76
C TYR A 163 -4.73 12.63 -1.01
N ASN A 164 -5.24 12.50 -2.23
CA ASN A 164 -6.56 12.97 -2.66
C ASN A 164 -6.85 14.44 -2.34
N GLY A 165 -5.84 15.34 -2.45
CA GLY A 165 -5.98 16.77 -2.22
C GLY A 165 -5.84 17.20 -0.76
N ASP A 166 -5.68 16.28 0.18
CA ASP A 166 -5.43 16.54 1.59
C ASP A 166 -4.04 16.08 2.01
N THR A 167 -3.49 16.70 3.05
CA THR A 167 -2.20 16.32 3.63
C THR A 167 -2.43 15.55 4.94
N TYR A 168 -1.71 14.45 5.12
CA TYR A 168 -1.74 13.59 6.31
C TYR A 168 -0.34 13.41 6.88
N CYS A 169 -0.24 12.94 8.11
CA CYS A 169 1.05 12.59 8.72
C CYS A 169 1.03 11.16 9.23
N PHE A 170 2.07 10.40 8.86
CA PHE A 170 2.23 9.01 9.28
C PHE A 170 3.53 8.85 10.06
N ASP A 171 3.49 8.04 11.11
CA ASP A 171 4.66 7.75 11.92
C ASP A 171 5.76 7.07 11.09
N THR A 172 7.01 7.52 11.25
CA THR A 172 8.11 7.10 10.40
C THR A 172 8.55 5.65 10.60
N GLU A 173 8.25 5.07 11.77
CA GLU A 173 8.61 3.68 12.07
C GLU A 173 7.44 2.72 11.84
N SER A 174 6.29 3.03 12.45
CA SER A 174 5.12 2.16 12.41
C SER A 174 4.26 2.35 11.16
N GLY A 175 4.32 3.53 10.52
CA GLY A 175 3.44 3.92 9.41
C GLY A 175 2.02 4.30 9.83
N LYS A 176 1.70 4.29 11.13
CA LYS A 176 0.36 4.67 11.62
C LYS A 176 0.09 6.15 11.39
N MET A 177 -1.14 6.49 11.02
CA MET A 177 -1.58 7.89 10.93
C MET A 177 -1.44 8.58 12.29
N ARG A 178 -0.91 9.80 12.26
CA ARG A 178 -0.76 10.66 13.44
C ARG A 178 -1.72 11.82 13.34
N THR A 179 -2.38 12.15 14.46
CA THR A 179 -3.35 13.24 14.58
C THR A 179 -2.98 14.19 15.71
N GLY A 180 -3.72 15.30 15.84
CA GLY A 180 -3.49 16.32 16.84
C GLY A 180 -2.35 17.26 16.50
N ARG A 181 -1.71 17.83 17.52
CA ARG A 181 -0.59 18.77 17.35
C ARG A 181 0.71 18.01 17.17
N LEU A 182 1.37 18.26 16.04
CA LEU A 182 2.64 17.63 15.70
C LEU A 182 3.71 18.69 15.41
N LYS A 183 4.93 18.42 15.85
CA LYS A 183 6.12 19.18 15.46
C LYS A 183 6.88 18.38 14.40
N ILE A 184 7.05 18.96 13.21
CA ILE A 184 7.73 18.37 12.07
C ILE A 184 8.70 19.44 11.52
N ASP A 185 9.96 19.14 11.41
CA ASP A 185 11.01 20.05 10.91
C ASP A 185 10.93 21.45 11.55
N ASP A 186 10.87 21.49 12.90
CA ASP A 186 10.74 22.67 13.74
C ASP A 186 9.46 23.52 13.58
N LYS A 187 8.58 23.18 12.67
CA LYS A 187 7.27 23.77 12.50
C LYS A 187 6.18 22.97 13.24
N LYS A 188 5.16 23.65 13.72
CA LYS A 188 4.02 23.02 14.37
C LYS A 188 2.85 22.96 13.41
N TYR A 189 2.17 21.82 13.40
CA TYR A 189 1.00 21.51 12.57
C TYR A 189 -0.12 20.97 13.45
N TYR A 190 -1.33 21.04 12.94
CA TYR A 190 -2.47 20.36 13.52
C TYR A 190 -3.10 19.44 12.48
N PHE A 191 -3.28 18.17 12.87
CA PHE A 191 -3.98 17.18 12.06
C PHE A 191 -5.28 16.81 12.79
N ASP A 192 -6.40 16.92 12.10
CA ASP A 192 -7.72 16.68 12.65
C ASP A 192 -7.82 15.27 13.25
N ALA A 193 -8.42 15.17 14.45
CA ALA A 193 -8.43 13.92 15.21
C ALA A 193 -9.28 12.81 14.58
N GLU A 194 -10.31 13.15 13.83
CA GLU A 194 -11.24 12.19 13.21
C GLU A 194 -10.80 11.84 11.80
N THR A 195 -10.47 12.86 11.01
CA THR A 195 -10.16 12.70 9.59
C THR A 195 -8.68 12.45 9.31
N GLY A 196 -7.80 12.91 10.22
CA GLY A 196 -6.34 12.92 10.03
C GLY A 196 -5.84 14.01 9.09
N LYS A 197 -6.70 14.87 8.54
CA LYS A 197 -6.33 15.90 7.59
C LYS A 197 -5.58 17.05 8.25
N MET A 198 -4.55 17.56 7.57
CA MET A 198 -3.83 18.76 8.01
C MET A 198 -4.74 19.98 8.00
N TYR A 199 -4.79 20.69 9.12
CA TYR A 199 -5.63 21.86 9.30
C TYR A 199 -4.98 23.10 8.69
N ARG A 200 -5.82 23.98 8.15
CA ARG A 200 -5.46 25.33 7.65
C ARG A 200 -6.50 26.32 8.12
N GLY A 201 -6.07 27.57 8.35
CA GLY A 201 -6.95 28.62 8.86
C GLY A 201 -6.99 28.71 10.38
N SER A 202 -8.02 29.36 10.93
CA SER A 202 -8.15 29.66 12.36
C SER A 202 -8.73 28.47 13.11
N LEU A 203 -8.09 28.08 14.22
CA LEU A 203 -8.53 27.01 15.12
C LEU A 203 -8.51 27.51 16.56
N THR A 204 -9.66 27.47 17.22
CA THR A 204 -9.75 27.77 18.66
C THR A 204 -9.89 26.48 19.46
N THR A 205 -9.07 26.34 20.47
CA THR A 205 -9.02 25.20 21.40
C THR A 205 -9.07 25.75 22.85
N ASP A 206 -9.12 24.88 23.82
CA ASP A 206 -9.06 25.27 25.26
C ASP A 206 -7.77 26.04 25.61
N ASP A 207 -6.66 25.80 24.87
CA ASP A 207 -5.38 26.49 25.08
C ASP A 207 -5.29 27.86 24.39
N GLY A 208 -6.27 28.22 23.54
CA GLY A 208 -6.31 29.48 22.81
C GLY A 208 -6.58 29.34 21.31
N THR A 209 -6.46 30.46 20.59
CA THR A 209 -6.68 30.53 19.15
C THR A 209 -5.36 30.47 18.40
N TYR A 210 -5.29 29.63 17.39
CA TYR A 210 -4.18 29.43 16.47
C TYR A 210 -4.59 29.80 15.07
N TYR A 211 -3.62 30.10 14.22
CA TYR A 211 -3.82 30.20 12.78
C TYR A 211 -2.81 29.34 12.06
N PHE A 212 -3.28 28.46 11.21
CA PHE A 212 -2.43 27.60 10.37
C PHE A 212 -2.42 28.16 8.95
N THR A 213 -1.22 28.46 8.45
CA THR A 213 -0.99 29.08 7.16
C THR A 213 -1.33 28.11 6.00
N GLU A 214 -1.19 28.56 4.78
CA GLU A 214 -1.43 27.75 3.57
C GLU A 214 -0.57 26.47 3.52
N ASP A 215 0.67 26.51 4.02
CA ASP A 215 1.55 25.33 4.15
C ASP A 215 1.19 24.45 5.37
N GLY A 216 0.15 24.82 6.12
CA GLY A 216 -0.34 24.14 7.31
C GLY A 216 0.47 24.40 8.58
N SER A 217 1.52 25.21 8.53
CA SER A 217 2.31 25.53 9.72
C SER A 217 1.61 26.56 10.60
N ALA A 218 1.74 26.40 11.94
CA ALA A 218 1.17 27.37 12.89
C ALA A 218 1.88 28.74 12.76
N ALA A 219 1.10 29.79 12.65
CA ALA A 219 1.59 31.16 12.59
C ALA A 219 2.38 31.56 13.85
N ALA A 220 3.42 32.36 13.69
CA ALA A 220 4.20 32.96 14.75
C ALA A 220 4.61 34.39 14.35
N GLY A 221 4.64 35.33 15.32
CA GLY A 221 4.93 36.72 15.04
C GLY A 221 3.71 37.48 14.52
N ILE A 222 3.94 38.60 13.80
CA ILE A 222 2.90 39.41 13.20
C ILE A 222 2.54 38.82 11.84
N ILE A 223 1.30 38.38 11.69
CA ILE A 223 0.75 37.77 10.45
C ILE A 223 -0.45 38.56 9.98
N GLU A 224 -0.55 38.77 8.66
CA GLU A 224 -1.71 39.39 8.03
C GLU A 224 -2.72 38.31 7.59
N ILE A 225 -3.98 38.49 8.03
CA ILE A 225 -5.10 37.60 7.73
C ILE A 225 -6.25 38.51 7.31
N ASP A 226 -6.79 38.34 6.12
CA ASP A 226 -7.92 39.12 5.58
C ASP A 226 -7.72 40.64 5.73
N GLY A 227 -6.51 41.15 5.44
CA GLY A 227 -6.15 42.54 5.49
C GLY A 227 -5.98 43.14 6.89
N LYS A 228 -6.04 42.34 7.94
CA LYS A 228 -5.76 42.72 9.34
C LYS A 228 -4.54 42.00 9.83
N LYS A 229 -3.74 42.67 10.69
CA LYS A 229 -2.54 42.07 11.31
C LYS A 229 -2.86 41.57 12.72
N TYR A 230 -2.33 40.39 13.03
CA TYR A 230 -2.49 39.72 14.33
C TYR A 230 -1.14 39.28 14.85
N TYR A 231 -0.99 39.12 16.15
CA TYR A 231 0.24 38.60 16.75
C TYR A 231 0.03 37.24 17.38
N PHE A 232 0.77 36.28 16.87
CA PHE A 232 0.85 34.92 17.43
C PHE A 232 2.18 34.77 18.17
N HIS A 233 2.11 34.29 19.41
CA HIS A 233 3.31 34.15 20.25
C HIS A 233 4.33 33.22 19.60
N GLN A 234 5.62 33.61 19.63
CA GLN A 234 6.69 32.91 18.92
C GLN A 234 6.82 31.42 19.30
N ASP A 235 6.70 31.14 20.61
CA ASP A 235 6.91 29.78 21.11
C ASP A 235 5.62 28.96 21.18
N THR A 236 4.50 29.58 21.59
CA THR A 236 3.23 28.87 21.79
C THR A 236 2.37 28.85 20.53
N ASN A 237 2.54 29.80 19.60
CA ASN A 237 1.73 30.04 18.42
C ASN A 237 0.26 30.43 18.74
N VAL A 238 0.00 30.87 19.97
CA VAL A 238 -1.33 31.33 20.40
C VAL A 238 -1.51 32.80 20.04
N LEU A 239 -2.68 33.15 19.51
CA LEU A 239 -3.11 34.53 19.31
C LEU A 239 -2.98 35.30 20.64
N THR A 240 -2.28 36.41 20.60
CA THR A 240 -1.98 37.19 21.79
C THR A 240 -2.48 38.61 21.64
N THR A 241 -3.21 39.12 22.63
CA THR A 241 -3.79 40.47 22.64
C THR A 241 -3.08 41.41 23.59
N GLY A 242 -3.44 42.67 23.57
CA GLY A 242 -2.87 43.74 24.41
C GLY A 242 -1.57 44.31 23.85
N ARG A 243 -0.80 44.97 24.70
CA ARG A 243 0.49 45.57 24.33
C ARG A 243 1.56 44.52 24.13
N ARG A 244 2.32 44.65 23.05
CA ARG A 244 3.48 43.80 22.74
C ARG A 244 4.65 44.61 22.25
N ILE A 245 5.84 44.12 22.54
CA ILE A 245 7.09 44.61 21.93
C ILE A 245 7.55 43.52 20.97
N VAL A 246 7.64 43.86 19.71
CA VAL A 246 8.11 42.97 18.65
C VAL A 246 9.25 43.68 17.93
N ASP A 247 10.42 43.08 17.88
CA ASP A 247 11.65 43.66 17.28
C ASP A 247 11.95 45.10 17.77
N GLY A 248 11.76 45.33 19.07
CA GLY A 248 12.00 46.64 19.73
C GLY A 248 10.93 47.68 19.49
N LYS A 249 9.89 47.42 18.73
CA LYS A 249 8.77 48.32 18.44
C LYS A 249 7.54 47.91 19.26
N LYS A 250 6.74 48.94 19.66
CA LYS A 250 5.56 48.71 20.48
C LYS A 250 4.31 48.68 19.63
N TYR A 251 3.47 47.69 19.88
CA TYR A 251 2.17 47.47 19.20
C TYR A 251 1.08 47.25 20.21
N TYR A 252 -0.18 47.42 19.80
CA TYR A 252 -1.37 47.04 20.54
C TYR A 252 -2.25 46.15 19.67
N PHE A 253 -2.54 44.96 20.18
CA PHE A 253 -3.44 44.00 19.55
C PHE A 253 -4.74 43.99 20.33
N ASP A 254 -5.79 44.53 19.72
CA ASP A 254 -7.04 44.91 20.43
C ASP A 254 -7.89 43.66 20.75
N PRO A 255 -8.08 43.32 22.05
CA PRO A 255 -8.89 42.16 22.42
C PRO A 255 -10.36 42.34 22.04
N GLU A 256 -10.90 43.58 22.01
CA GLU A 256 -12.29 43.85 21.67
C GLU A 256 -12.54 43.77 20.15
N ASN A 257 -11.47 43.85 19.35
CA ASN A 257 -11.48 43.67 17.90
C ASN A 257 -10.87 42.33 17.50
N GLY A 258 -11.08 41.27 18.29
CA GLY A 258 -10.61 39.92 17.99
C GLY A 258 -9.09 39.76 17.92
N GLY A 259 -8.30 40.66 18.51
CA GLY A 259 -6.84 40.66 18.49
C GLY A 259 -6.23 41.34 17.30
N ALA A 260 -6.98 42.07 16.50
CA ALA A 260 -6.44 42.84 15.38
C ALA A 260 -5.51 43.94 15.87
N MET A 261 -4.42 44.19 15.11
CA MET A 261 -3.45 45.26 15.39
C MET A 261 -4.11 46.61 15.24
N ALA A 262 -3.97 47.46 16.26
CA ALA A 262 -4.53 48.77 16.30
C ALA A 262 -3.71 49.78 15.43
N THR A 263 -4.42 50.70 14.82
CA THR A 263 -3.86 51.89 14.10
C THR A 263 -4.62 53.14 14.51
N GLY A 264 -4.04 54.31 14.38
CA GLY A 264 -4.65 55.57 14.78
C GLY A 264 -4.69 55.76 16.33
N TRP A 265 -5.67 56.53 16.79
CA TRP A 265 -5.81 56.83 18.21
C TRP A 265 -6.55 55.75 18.98
N VAL A 266 -5.91 55.23 20.02
CA VAL A 266 -6.49 54.24 20.94
C VAL A 266 -6.47 54.77 22.36
N THR A 267 -7.60 54.72 23.06
CA THR A 267 -7.70 55.03 24.50
C THR A 267 -7.66 53.77 25.31
N LEU A 268 -6.67 53.65 26.15
CA LEU A 268 -6.49 52.54 27.09
C LEU A 268 -6.72 53.04 28.52
N THR A 269 -6.78 52.16 29.49
CA THR A 269 -7.05 52.49 30.90
C THR A 269 -6.04 53.46 31.52
N ASP A 270 -4.80 53.52 31.00
CA ASP A 270 -3.68 54.32 31.49
C ASP A 270 -3.32 55.50 30.57
N GLY A 271 -4.11 55.78 29.51
CA GLY A 271 -3.85 56.90 28.63
C GLY A 271 -4.31 56.70 27.18
N ARG A 272 -4.08 57.72 26.38
CA ARG A 272 -4.39 57.76 24.95
C ARG A 272 -3.11 57.67 24.13
N TYR A 273 -3.06 56.73 23.19
CA TYR A 273 -1.87 56.40 22.39
C TYR A 273 -2.21 56.48 20.91
N TYR A 274 -1.21 56.86 20.11
CA TYR A 274 -1.32 56.86 18.65
C TYR A 274 -0.46 55.75 18.06
N PHE A 275 -1.04 54.99 17.19
CA PHE A 275 -0.37 53.95 16.40
C PHE A 275 -0.37 54.34 14.93
N THR A 276 0.80 54.27 14.28
CA THR A 276 0.94 54.55 12.87
C THR A 276 0.13 53.55 12.03
N ASP A 277 0.07 53.77 10.70
CA ASP A 277 -0.59 52.84 9.78
C ASP A 277 0.09 51.45 9.76
N ASN A 278 1.37 51.39 10.20
CA ASN A 278 2.10 50.14 10.40
C ASN A 278 1.85 49.52 11.81
N GLY A 279 1.04 50.16 12.67
CA GLY A 279 0.73 49.76 14.02
C GLY A 279 1.79 50.06 15.06
N GLU A 280 2.85 50.79 14.72
CA GLU A 280 3.89 51.18 15.69
C GLU A 280 3.43 52.35 16.54
N MET A 281 3.60 52.27 17.89
CA MET A 281 3.24 53.29 18.85
C MET A 281 4.26 54.45 18.84
#